data_6484525a7a59b7f426871c6ee31a6d5f
#
_entry.id   6484525a7a59b7f426871c6ee31a6d5f
#
_cell.length_a   1.000
_cell.length_b   1.000
_cell.length_c   1.000
_cell.angle_alpha   90.00
_cell.angle_beta   90.00
_cell.angle_gamma   90.00
#
_symmetry.space_group_name_H-M   'P 1'
#
loop_
_entity.id
_entity.type
_entity.pdbx_description
1 polymer ?
#
loop_
_entity_poly.entity_id
_entity_poly.type
_entity_poly.pdbx_seq_one_letter_code
_entity_poly.pdbx_strand_id
1 'polypeptide(L)'
;MLKIVASLLIIIFSFQNLFAADIPIIVISPGKTPQSYDEVGSSVSVIDSNEIENSSNFFIADIIGNNTTSTNMFQMGGQGTNTGIQLRGLEKRYSTVYIDGVKMSDPASSDNSFYMENIMKNSIERVEILKGTQSSLYGSNAIGGTINIITKKGNEGHNSNFEVETGSNNTRNVYY
;
A
#
# COMPACT_ATOMS: atom_id res chain seq x y z
N MET A 1 -11.34 53.08 19.76
CA MET A 1 -11.48 52.73 18.34
C MET A 1 -10.29 51.89 17.81
N LEU A 2 -9.04 52.31 17.97
CA LEU A 2 -7.86 51.60 17.46
C LEU A 2 -7.73 50.16 17.97
N LYS A 3 -8.05 49.90 19.23
CA LYS A 3 -7.97 48.52 19.81
C LYS A 3 -9.07 47.61 19.26
N ILE A 4 -10.22 48.11 18.91
CA ILE A 4 -11.32 47.32 18.32
C ILE A 4 -10.99 46.95 16.87
N VAL A 5 -10.42 47.89 16.12
CA VAL A 5 -9.97 47.65 14.75
C VAL A 5 -8.82 46.62 14.69
N ALA A 6 -7.86 46.69 15.60
CA ALA A 6 -6.80 45.73 15.72
C ALA A 6 -7.30 44.32 16.09
N SER A 7 -8.29 44.21 16.99
CA SER A 7 -8.90 42.92 17.35
C SER A 7 -9.68 42.31 16.19
N LEU A 8 -10.37 43.13 15.41
CA LEU A 8 -11.13 42.69 14.23
C LEU A 8 -10.21 42.21 13.12
N LEU A 9 -9.05 42.85 12.93
CA LEU A 9 -8.03 42.45 11.96
C LEU A 9 -7.40 41.12 12.32
N ILE A 10 -7.17 40.83 13.60
CA ILE A 10 -6.63 39.54 14.07
C ILE A 10 -7.65 38.40 13.81
N ILE A 11 -8.93 38.64 14.00
CA ILE A 11 -9.97 37.65 13.76
C ILE A 11 -10.10 37.34 12.26
N ILE A 12 -9.97 38.33 11.38
CA ILE A 12 -10.01 38.12 9.92
C ILE A 12 -8.81 37.32 9.43
N PHE A 13 -7.63 37.48 10.03
CA PHE A 13 -6.42 36.74 9.68
C PHE A 13 -6.46 35.29 10.15
N SER A 14 -7.28 34.95 11.17
CA SER A 14 -7.45 33.59 11.69
C SER A 14 -8.35 32.70 10.82
N PHE A 15 -9.03 33.22 9.83
CA PHE A 15 -9.89 32.51 8.89
C PHE A 15 -9.21 32.20 7.54
N GLN A 16 -7.92 32.15 7.49
CA GLN A 16 -7.26 31.54 6.35
C GLN A 16 -7.47 30.02 6.46
N ASN A 17 -8.56 29.54 5.88
CA ASN A 17 -8.72 28.12 5.62
C ASN A 17 -7.51 27.68 4.80
N LEU A 18 -6.59 26.95 5.43
CA LEU A 18 -5.65 26.10 4.69
C LEU A 18 -6.53 25.07 3.95
N PHE A 19 -6.87 25.37 2.71
CA PHE A 19 -7.25 24.33 1.79
C PHE A 19 -5.99 23.47 1.61
N ALA A 20 -5.93 22.35 2.33
CA ALA A 20 -5.00 21.29 1.96
C ALA A 20 -5.33 20.97 0.51
N ALA A 21 -4.42 21.22 -0.41
CA ALA A 21 -4.56 20.77 -1.78
C ALA A 21 -4.65 19.26 -1.70
N ASP A 22 -5.81 18.73 -2.08
CA ASP A 22 -6.00 17.28 -2.21
C ASP A 22 -5.09 16.86 -3.36
N ILE A 23 -3.94 16.27 -3.01
CA ILE A 23 -2.97 15.81 -4.01
C ILE A 23 -3.60 14.56 -4.63
N PRO A 24 -3.98 14.59 -5.91
CA PRO A 24 -4.60 13.44 -6.54
C PRO A 24 -3.64 12.25 -6.47
N ILE A 25 -4.08 11.16 -5.86
CA ILE A 25 -3.30 9.92 -5.79
C ILE A 25 -3.14 9.42 -7.22
N ILE A 26 -1.91 9.41 -7.72
CA ILE A 26 -1.59 8.91 -9.05
C ILE A 26 -1.44 7.40 -8.95
N VAL A 27 -2.40 6.69 -9.51
CA VAL A 27 -2.39 5.23 -9.62
C VAL A 27 -1.70 4.84 -10.91
N ILE A 28 -0.66 4.03 -10.82
CA ILE A 28 0.14 3.61 -11.98
C ILE A 28 -0.47 2.36 -12.64
N SER A 29 -1.22 1.59 -11.88
CA SER A 29 -1.54 0.20 -12.23
C SER A 29 -2.54 -0.05 -13.37
N PRO A 30 -3.69 0.67 -13.53
CA PRO A 30 -4.73 0.23 -14.46
C PRO A 30 -4.32 0.23 -15.93
N GLY A 31 -3.49 1.18 -16.34
CA GLY A 31 -3.05 1.32 -17.74
C GLY A 31 -1.55 1.11 -17.93
N LYS A 32 -0.80 0.71 -16.90
CA LYS A 32 0.67 0.75 -16.86
C LYS A 32 1.24 2.16 -17.13
N THR A 33 0.41 3.17 -17.02
CA THR A 33 0.75 4.59 -17.12
C THR A 33 0.16 5.31 -15.92
N PRO A 34 0.79 6.37 -15.42
CA PRO A 34 0.25 7.18 -14.34
C PRO A 34 -1.13 7.73 -14.72
N GLN A 35 -2.11 7.50 -13.86
CA GLN A 35 -3.48 8.02 -14.00
C GLN A 35 -3.96 8.53 -12.65
N SER A 36 -4.84 9.54 -12.66
CA SER A 36 -5.51 9.95 -11.44
C SER A 36 -6.46 8.85 -10.95
N TYR A 37 -6.55 8.68 -9.64
CA TYR A 37 -7.46 7.70 -9.02
C TYR A 37 -8.90 7.85 -9.51
N ASP A 38 -9.37 9.09 -9.66
CA ASP A 38 -10.74 9.41 -10.06
C ASP A 38 -11.05 9.09 -11.53
N GLU A 39 -10.02 8.93 -12.35
CA GLU A 39 -10.16 8.62 -13.80
C GLU A 39 -10.11 7.14 -14.10
N VAL A 40 -9.85 6.31 -13.07
CA VAL A 40 -9.69 4.87 -13.24
C VAL A 40 -11.05 4.18 -13.31
N GLY A 41 -11.37 3.61 -14.46
CA GLY A 41 -12.61 2.84 -14.67
C GLY A 41 -12.65 1.46 -14.01
N SER A 42 -11.61 1.05 -13.29
CA SER A 42 -11.52 -0.23 -12.58
C SER A 42 -11.64 -0.04 -11.08
N SER A 43 -12.11 -1.07 -10.35
CA SER A 43 -12.12 -1.03 -8.90
C SER A 43 -10.68 -1.12 -8.37
N VAL A 44 -10.17 -0.02 -7.87
CA VAL A 44 -8.83 0.10 -7.30
C VAL A 44 -8.91 0.36 -5.81
N SER A 45 -7.96 -0.13 -5.05
CA SER A 45 -7.68 0.30 -3.68
C SER A 45 -6.22 0.69 -3.61
N VAL A 46 -5.94 1.80 -2.97
CA VAL A 46 -4.58 2.26 -2.70
C VAL A 46 -4.37 2.29 -1.20
N ILE A 47 -3.29 1.75 -0.72
CA ILE A 47 -2.80 1.88 0.64
C ILE A 47 -1.58 2.78 0.55
N ASP A 48 -1.67 3.98 1.08
CA ASP A 48 -0.62 4.99 0.98
C ASP A 48 0.46 4.82 2.06
N SER A 49 1.51 5.63 1.98
CA SER A 49 2.63 5.59 2.93
C SER A 49 2.19 5.88 4.37
N ASN A 50 1.21 6.77 4.57
CA ASN A 50 0.73 7.11 5.91
C ASN A 50 -0.02 5.93 6.53
N GLU A 51 -0.86 5.24 5.75
CA GLU A 51 -1.56 4.04 6.21
C GLU A 51 -0.59 2.91 6.52
N ILE A 52 0.46 2.73 5.71
CA ILE A 52 1.50 1.72 5.92
C ILE A 52 2.31 2.03 7.19
N GLU A 53 2.77 3.26 7.35
CA GLU A 53 3.59 3.68 8.49
C GLU A 53 2.83 3.61 9.82
N ASN A 54 1.55 4.05 9.83
CA ASN A 54 0.71 4.01 11.02
C ASN A 54 0.16 2.62 11.36
N SER A 55 0.36 1.63 10.48
CA SER A 55 -0.07 0.26 10.76
C SER A 55 0.80 -0.39 11.83
N SER A 56 0.16 -1.07 12.79
CA SER A 56 0.84 -1.91 13.78
C SER A 56 1.34 -3.24 13.18
N ASN A 57 0.91 -3.57 11.98
CA ASN A 57 1.36 -4.77 11.28
C ASN A 57 2.73 -4.56 10.63
N PHE A 58 3.50 -5.64 10.62
CA PHE A 58 4.89 -5.67 10.17
C PHE A 58 5.02 -6.01 8.69
N PHE A 59 4.20 -6.97 8.28
CA PHE A 59 4.22 -7.49 6.93
C PHE A 59 3.15 -6.82 6.07
N ILE A 60 3.51 -6.55 4.83
CA ILE A 60 2.61 -5.93 3.85
C ILE A 60 1.36 -6.77 3.60
N ALA A 61 1.48 -8.10 3.65
CA ALA A 61 0.35 -8.99 3.48
C ALA A 61 -0.75 -8.74 4.53
N ASP A 62 -0.37 -8.57 5.81
CA ASP A 62 -1.29 -8.26 6.90
C ASP A 62 -1.94 -6.89 6.72
N ILE A 63 -1.16 -5.90 6.28
CA ILE A 63 -1.65 -4.54 6.01
C ILE A 63 -2.69 -4.57 4.88
N ILE A 64 -2.41 -5.28 3.79
CA ILE A 64 -3.34 -5.44 2.68
C ILE A 64 -4.63 -6.13 3.15
N GLY A 65 -4.51 -7.25 3.89
CA GLY A 65 -5.67 -8.00 4.38
C GLY A 65 -6.58 -7.19 5.29
N ASN A 66 -6.01 -6.31 6.13
CA ASN A 66 -6.77 -5.51 7.10
C ASN A 66 -7.37 -4.23 6.51
N ASN A 67 -6.71 -3.61 5.53
CA ASN A 67 -7.12 -2.31 4.99
C ASN A 67 -7.90 -2.41 3.66
N THR A 68 -8.03 -3.60 3.09
CA THR A 68 -8.63 -3.73 1.76
C THR A 68 -9.83 -4.67 1.74
N THR A 69 -10.96 -4.18 1.27
CA THR A 69 -12.16 -4.99 1.07
C THR A 69 -12.01 -5.97 -0.09
N SER A 70 -12.69 -7.13 -0.01
CA SER A 70 -12.62 -8.20 -1.04
C SER A 70 -11.23 -8.80 -1.23
N THR A 71 -10.36 -8.63 -0.24
CA THR A 71 -9.05 -9.23 -0.16
C THR A 71 -9.02 -10.15 1.05
N ASN A 72 -8.59 -11.38 0.85
CA ASN A 72 -8.42 -12.34 1.93
C ASN A 72 -6.96 -12.80 1.99
N MET A 73 -6.39 -12.74 3.17
CA MET A 73 -5.05 -13.24 3.43
C MET A 73 -5.16 -14.68 3.92
N PHE A 74 -4.39 -15.55 3.31
CA PHE A 74 -4.23 -16.93 3.71
C PHE A 74 -2.81 -17.16 4.21
N GLN A 75 -2.68 -17.55 5.46
CA GLN A 75 -1.41 -17.83 6.11
C GLN A 75 -1.38 -19.25 6.66
N MET A 76 -0.31 -19.99 6.41
CA MET A 76 -0.20 -21.39 6.81
C MET A 76 0.21 -21.61 8.28
N GLY A 77 0.44 -20.54 9.03
CA GLY A 77 0.89 -20.63 10.43
C GLY A 77 1.03 -19.24 11.06
N GLY A 78 2.01 -19.08 11.94
CA GLY A 78 2.35 -17.78 12.53
C GLY A 78 3.01 -16.82 11.55
N GLN A 79 3.36 -15.63 12.02
CA GLN A 79 4.04 -14.62 11.21
C GLN A 79 5.31 -15.18 10.56
N GLY A 80 5.55 -14.81 9.29
CA GLY A 80 6.70 -15.28 8.51
C GLY A 80 6.53 -16.66 7.86
N THR A 81 5.34 -17.29 7.97
CA THR A 81 5.03 -18.49 7.20
C THR A 81 4.39 -18.14 5.86
N ASN A 82 4.36 -19.10 4.95
CA ASN A 82 3.82 -18.92 3.60
C ASN A 82 2.47 -18.19 3.63
N THR A 83 2.47 -16.99 3.08
CA THR A 83 1.32 -16.10 3.08
C THR A 83 0.91 -15.76 1.65
N GLY A 84 -0.28 -16.17 1.28
CA GLY A 84 -0.88 -15.86 -0.02
C GLY A 84 -2.03 -14.88 0.11
N ILE A 85 -2.26 -14.11 -0.93
CA ILE A 85 -3.40 -13.17 -1.01
C ILE A 85 -4.37 -13.64 -2.07
N GLN A 86 -5.63 -13.64 -1.70
CA GLN A 86 -6.76 -13.98 -2.56
C GLN A 86 -7.58 -12.70 -2.82
N LEU A 87 -7.80 -12.40 -4.08
CA LEU A 87 -8.64 -11.30 -4.48
C LEU A 87 -10.02 -11.82 -4.90
N ARG A 88 -11.09 -11.21 -4.37
CA ARG A 88 -12.48 -11.55 -4.67
C ARG A 88 -12.84 -13.03 -4.43
N GLY A 89 -12.19 -13.66 -3.45
CA GLY A 89 -12.44 -15.07 -3.12
C GLY A 89 -11.87 -16.09 -4.12
N LEU A 90 -11.11 -15.63 -5.12
CA LEU A 90 -10.43 -16.53 -6.06
C LEU A 90 -9.13 -17.06 -5.44
N GLU A 91 -8.69 -18.24 -5.88
CA GLU A 91 -7.45 -18.82 -5.40
C GLU A 91 -6.25 -17.90 -5.68
N LYS A 92 -5.22 -17.97 -4.83
CA LYS A 92 -4.01 -17.15 -4.90
C LYS A 92 -3.35 -17.10 -6.29
N ARG A 93 -3.41 -18.21 -7.05
CA ARG A 93 -2.86 -18.30 -8.42
C ARG A 93 -3.50 -17.33 -9.43
N TYR A 94 -4.69 -16.81 -9.10
CA TYR A 94 -5.41 -15.84 -9.93
C TYR A 94 -5.17 -14.40 -9.48
N SER A 95 -4.29 -14.19 -8.51
CA SER A 95 -3.86 -12.87 -8.03
C SER A 95 -2.40 -12.68 -8.41
N THR A 96 -2.12 -11.70 -9.25
CA THR A 96 -0.74 -11.43 -9.70
C THR A 96 -0.11 -10.35 -8.85
N VAL A 97 1.13 -10.55 -8.43
CA VAL A 97 1.88 -9.58 -7.63
C VAL A 97 3.00 -9.00 -8.48
N TYR A 98 3.16 -7.68 -8.39
CA TYR A 98 4.27 -6.93 -8.98
C TYR A 98 4.99 -6.15 -7.88
N ILE A 99 6.30 -6.04 -7.99
CA ILE A 99 7.13 -5.14 -7.17
C ILE A 99 7.90 -4.26 -8.15
N ASP A 100 7.68 -2.96 -8.09
CA ASP A 100 8.27 -1.95 -8.98
C ASP A 100 8.13 -2.31 -10.48
N GLY A 101 6.98 -2.87 -10.84
CA GLY A 101 6.68 -3.29 -12.21
C GLY A 101 7.24 -4.64 -12.63
N VAL A 102 8.01 -5.32 -11.77
CA VAL A 102 8.51 -6.68 -12.01
C VAL A 102 7.51 -7.70 -11.49
N LYS A 103 7.07 -8.61 -12.35
CA LYS A 103 6.16 -9.69 -11.97
C LYS A 103 6.86 -10.68 -11.04
N MET A 104 6.26 -10.88 -9.89
CA MET A 104 6.72 -11.87 -8.93
C MET A 104 6.06 -13.23 -9.16
N SER A 105 6.83 -14.28 -9.10
CA SER A 105 6.36 -15.66 -9.20
C SER A 105 7.32 -16.58 -8.47
N ASP A 106 6.82 -17.69 -7.97
CA ASP A 106 7.65 -18.75 -7.41
C ASP A 106 7.68 -19.94 -8.39
N PRO A 107 8.78 -20.13 -9.14
CA PRO A 107 8.89 -21.24 -10.08
C PRO A 107 8.96 -22.62 -9.40
N ALA A 108 9.22 -22.68 -8.10
CA ALA A 108 9.19 -23.92 -7.31
C ALA A 108 7.76 -24.31 -6.90
N SER A 109 6.83 -23.36 -6.95
CA SER A 109 5.41 -23.60 -6.69
C SER A 109 4.74 -24.22 -7.92
N SER A 110 3.90 -25.24 -7.73
CA SER A 110 3.19 -25.94 -8.81
C SER A 110 2.26 -25.03 -9.63
N ASP A 111 1.84 -23.91 -9.08
CA ASP A 111 0.92 -22.93 -9.68
C ASP A 111 1.58 -21.58 -9.96
N ASN A 112 2.90 -21.48 -9.80
CA ASN A 112 3.68 -20.25 -9.91
C ASN A 112 3.17 -19.08 -9.04
N SER A 113 2.43 -19.38 -7.98
CA SER A 113 1.93 -18.37 -7.05
C SER A 113 3.07 -17.78 -6.25
N PHE A 114 3.05 -16.47 -6.09
CA PHE A 114 3.99 -15.77 -5.22
C PHE A 114 3.44 -15.69 -3.79
N TYR A 115 4.30 -15.95 -2.82
CA TYR A 115 4.01 -15.81 -1.40
C TYR A 115 4.66 -14.53 -0.84
N MET A 116 3.94 -13.83 0.01
CA MET A 116 4.30 -12.47 0.45
C MET A 116 4.83 -12.39 1.88
N GLU A 117 5.21 -13.52 2.48
CA GLU A 117 5.60 -13.65 3.88
C GLU A 117 6.80 -12.78 4.30
N ASN A 118 7.68 -12.45 3.34
CA ASN A 118 8.93 -11.74 3.62
C ASN A 118 8.92 -10.25 3.23
N ILE A 119 7.76 -9.71 2.81
CA ILE A 119 7.69 -8.31 2.41
C ILE A 119 7.34 -7.46 3.62
N MET A 120 8.33 -6.71 4.11
CA MET A 120 8.20 -5.82 5.26
C MET A 120 7.75 -4.42 4.83
N LYS A 121 7.00 -3.72 5.71
CA LYS A 121 6.45 -2.38 5.45
C LYS A 121 7.50 -1.30 5.21
N ASN A 122 8.70 -1.42 5.82
CA ASN A 122 9.68 -0.33 5.92
C ASN A 122 10.20 0.16 4.56
N SER A 123 10.29 -0.74 3.57
CA SER A 123 10.76 -0.42 2.22
C SER A 123 9.65 -0.02 1.25
N ILE A 124 8.38 -0.04 1.69
CA ILE A 124 7.24 0.17 0.82
C ILE A 124 6.74 1.62 0.91
N GLU A 125 6.53 2.23 -0.24
CA GLU A 125 5.96 3.56 -0.38
C GLU A 125 4.44 3.49 -0.42
N ARG A 126 3.89 2.60 -1.26
CA ARG A 126 2.45 2.38 -1.36
C ARG A 126 2.14 1.03 -1.99
N VAL A 127 0.91 0.58 -1.82
CA VAL A 127 0.38 -0.62 -2.49
C VAL A 127 -0.86 -0.24 -3.28
N GLU A 128 -0.91 -0.65 -4.54
CA GLU A 128 -2.04 -0.46 -5.43
C GLU A 128 -2.67 -1.82 -5.75
N ILE A 129 -3.96 -1.96 -5.55
CA ILE A 129 -4.68 -3.22 -5.74
C ILE A 129 -5.78 -3.01 -6.76
N LEU A 130 -5.59 -3.59 -7.94
CA LEU A 130 -6.60 -3.63 -8.98
C LEU A 130 -7.45 -4.88 -8.82
N LYS A 131 -8.74 -4.69 -8.63
CA LYS A 131 -9.70 -5.77 -8.42
C LYS A 131 -10.46 -6.05 -9.71
N GLY A 132 -10.47 -7.31 -10.11
CA GLY A 132 -11.13 -7.78 -11.31
C GLY A 132 -10.16 -8.23 -12.39
N THR A 133 -10.72 -8.68 -13.51
CA THR A 133 -9.92 -9.28 -14.57
C THR A 133 -9.00 -8.25 -15.23
N GLN A 134 -7.72 -8.48 -15.09
CA GLN A 134 -6.65 -7.67 -15.67
C GLN A 134 -5.77 -8.48 -16.64
N SER A 135 -6.30 -9.60 -17.15
CA SER A 135 -5.55 -10.58 -17.95
C SER A 135 -4.94 -10.00 -19.22
N SER A 136 -5.60 -9.02 -19.82
CA SER A 136 -5.12 -8.37 -21.06
C SER A 136 -3.83 -7.59 -20.86
N LEU A 137 -3.61 -7.01 -19.67
CA LEU A 137 -2.45 -6.17 -19.37
C LEU A 137 -1.40 -6.89 -18.54
N TYR A 138 -1.84 -7.76 -17.63
CA TYR A 138 -1.00 -8.39 -16.59
C TYR A 138 -0.85 -9.91 -16.75
N GLY A 139 -1.42 -10.48 -17.83
CA GLY A 139 -1.28 -11.90 -18.17
C GLY A 139 -2.37 -12.79 -17.57
N SER A 140 -2.39 -14.05 -18.02
CA SER A 140 -3.49 -15.01 -17.78
C SER A 140 -3.82 -15.25 -16.30
N ASN A 141 -2.88 -15.04 -15.39
CA ASN A 141 -3.09 -15.26 -13.96
C ASN A 141 -3.79 -14.08 -13.25
N ALA A 142 -3.95 -12.93 -13.93
CA ALA A 142 -4.58 -11.74 -13.33
C ALA A 142 -6.10 -11.74 -13.50
N ILE A 143 -6.76 -12.85 -13.16
CA ILE A 143 -8.24 -12.99 -13.26
C ILE A 143 -8.92 -12.34 -12.04
N GLY A 144 -8.40 -12.57 -10.85
CA GLY A 144 -8.90 -11.98 -9.60
C GLY A 144 -8.51 -10.52 -9.45
N GLY A 145 -7.34 -10.19 -9.98
CA GLY A 145 -6.77 -8.85 -9.91
C GLY A 145 -5.25 -8.86 -9.86
N THR A 146 -4.72 -7.66 -9.66
CA THR A 146 -3.27 -7.41 -9.58
C THR A 146 -2.95 -6.58 -8.35
N ILE A 147 -1.90 -6.96 -7.64
CA ILE A 147 -1.32 -6.23 -6.52
C ILE A 147 0.00 -5.65 -7.01
N ASN A 148 0.14 -4.33 -6.95
CA ASN A 148 1.36 -3.64 -7.31
C ASN A 148 1.96 -2.97 -6.08
N ILE A 149 3.14 -3.39 -5.69
CA ILE A 149 3.88 -2.88 -4.55
C ILE A 149 4.94 -1.93 -5.08
N ILE A 150 4.92 -0.70 -4.64
CA ILE A 150 5.88 0.33 -5.00
C ILE A 150 6.80 0.57 -3.82
N THR A 151 8.10 0.42 -4.05
CA THR A 151 9.10 0.65 -3.01
C THR A 151 9.49 2.11 -2.88
N LYS A 152 9.96 2.49 -1.70
CA LYS A 152 10.50 3.83 -1.44
C LYS A 152 11.73 4.06 -2.33
N LYS A 153 11.73 5.16 -3.04
CA LYS A 153 12.89 5.57 -3.85
C LYS A 153 13.88 6.31 -2.97
N GLY A 154 15.16 6.02 -3.15
CA GLY A 154 16.22 6.79 -2.51
C GLY A 154 16.20 8.24 -3.04
N ASN A 155 16.23 9.19 -2.13
CA ASN A 155 16.44 10.61 -2.45
C ASN A 155 17.95 10.92 -2.46
N GLU A 156 18.33 12.02 -3.12
CA GLU A 156 19.70 12.52 -3.02
C GLU A 156 20.01 12.85 -1.54
N GLY A 157 21.10 12.28 -1.02
CA GLY A 157 21.54 12.46 0.37
C GLY A 157 21.52 11.16 1.18
N HIS A 158 21.94 11.26 2.43
CA HIS A 158 21.91 10.15 3.38
C HIS A 158 20.60 10.21 4.17
N ASN A 159 19.68 9.31 3.92
CA ASN A 159 18.50 9.10 4.73
C ASN A 159 18.67 7.81 5.53
N SER A 160 18.68 7.92 6.84
CA SER A 160 18.69 6.78 7.75
C SER A 160 17.42 6.82 8.58
N ASN A 161 16.70 5.71 8.61
CA ASN A 161 15.52 5.54 9.44
C ASN A 161 15.84 4.53 10.54
N PHE A 162 15.57 4.91 11.79
CA PHE A 162 15.77 4.02 12.94
C PHE A 162 14.45 3.88 13.70
N GLU A 163 13.94 2.68 13.79
CA GLU A 163 12.69 2.39 14.48
C GLU A 163 12.91 1.33 15.56
N VAL A 164 12.36 1.56 16.73
CA VAL A 164 12.37 0.61 17.86
C VAL A 164 10.92 0.30 18.24
N GLU A 165 10.57 -0.95 18.18
CA GLU A 165 9.26 -1.43 18.59
C GLU A 165 9.39 -2.27 19.88
N THR A 166 8.50 -2.01 20.84
CA THR A 166 8.35 -2.84 22.04
C THR A 166 6.90 -3.23 22.22
N GLY A 167 6.63 -4.50 22.50
CA GLY A 167 5.26 -5.01 22.58
C GLY A 167 5.08 -6.03 23.71
N SER A 168 3.86 -6.57 23.80
CA SER A 168 3.53 -7.69 24.68
C SER A 168 4.36 -8.94 24.32
N ASN A 169 4.38 -9.93 25.23
CA ASN A 169 5.14 -11.18 25.04
C ASN A 169 6.66 -10.99 24.84
N ASN A 170 7.22 -9.90 25.41
CA ASN A 170 8.64 -9.57 25.31
C ASN A 170 9.11 -9.28 23.86
N THR A 171 8.21 -8.82 23.02
CA THR A 171 8.52 -8.39 21.66
C THR A 171 9.44 -7.18 21.70
N ARG A 172 10.57 -7.26 21.00
CA ARG A 172 11.55 -6.17 20.84
C ARG A 172 12.10 -6.25 19.43
N ASN A 173 11.79 -5.25 18.63
CA ASN A 173 12.26 -5.16 17.26
C ASN A 173 13.06 -3.87 17.07
N VAL A 174 14.10 -3.93 16.28
CA VAL A 174 14.93 -2.79 15.90
C VAL A 174 15.11 -2.84 14.39
N TYR A 175 14.79 -1.74 13.74
CA TYR A 175 14.94 -1.59 12.30
C TYR A 175 15.84 -0.39 12.02
N TYR A 176 16.63 -0.48 10.98
CA TYR A 176 17.44 0.60 10.49
C TYR A 176 17.65 0.51 8.98
#